data_db84f7c598dddb68c7192597c6df3f34
#
_entry.id   db84f7c598dddb68c7192597c6df3f34
#
_cell.length_a   1.000
_cell.length_b   1.000
_cell.length_c   1.000
_cell.angle_alpha   90.00
_cell.angle_beta   90.00
_cell.angle_gamma   90.00
#
_symmetry.space_group_name_H-M   'P 1'
#
loop_
_entity.id
_entity.type
_entity.pdbx_description
1 polymer ?
#
loop_
_entity_poly.entity_id
_entity_poly.type
_entity_poly.pdbx_seq_one_letter_code
_entity_poly.pdbx_strand_id
1 'polypeptide(L)' 'TWLRQRRMERAAELLNTSGLNLEGVAKAVGYSSVSQFAAAFRQQYGVPPGQYRKNV' A
#
# COMPACT_ATOMS: atom_id res chain seq x y z
N THR A 1 -0.48 14.45 2.78
CA THR A 1 0.76 15.08 3.21
C THR A 1 1.96 14.40 2.56
N TRP A 2 3.09 15.06 2.65
CA TRP A 2 4.34 14.52 2.10
C TRP A 2 4.68 13.15 2.67
N LEU A 3 4.56 13.02 3.98
CA LEU A 3 4.90 11.76 4.65
C LEU A 3 3.98 10.62 4.22
N ARG A 4 2.69 10.89 4.11
CA ARG A 4 1.73 9.89 3.65
C ARG A 4 2.04 9.47 2.23
N GLN A 5 2.34 10.43 1.38
CA GLN A 5 2.66 10.16 -0.02
C GLN A 5 3.88 9.25 -0.13
N ARG A 6 4.90 9.51 0.66
CA ARG A 6 6.10 8.68 0.65
C ARG A 6 5.80 7.26 1.10
N ARG A 7 4.95 7.11 2.11
CA ARG A 7 4.58 5.78 2.58
C ARG A 7 3.83 5.02 1.50
N MET A 8 2.95 5.70 0.78
CA MET A 8 2.19 5.04 -0.28
C MET A 8 3.09 4.66 -1.45
N GLU A 9 4.06 5.50 -1.78
CA GLU A 9 5.03 5.17 -2.82
C GLU A 9 5.83 3.93 -2.44
N ARG A 10 6.24 3.83 -1.19
CA ARG A 10 6.95 2.67 -0.70
C ARG A 10 6.07 1.43 -0.76
N ALA A 11 4.81 1.58 -0.39
CA ALA A 11 3.87 0.46 -0.44
C ALA A 11 3.69 -0.04 -1.87
N ALA A 12 3.53 0.85 -2.82
CA ALA A 12 3.39 0.47 -4.23
C ALA A 12 4.62 -0.29 -4.70
N GLU A 13 5.80 0.16 -4.31
CA GLU A 13 7.03 -0.52 -4.66
C GLU A 13 7.07 -1.93 -4.07
N LEU A 14 6.69 -2.07 -2.80
CA LEU A 14 6.69 -3.37 -2.15
C LEU A 14 5.68 -4.31 -2.79
N LEU A 15 4.54 -3.80 -3.21
CA LEU A 15 3.54 -4.62 -3.89
C LEU A 15 4.07 -5.18 -5.21
N ASN A 16 4.92 -4.42 -5.89
CA ASN A 16 5.44 -4.83 -7.19
C ASN A 16 6.69 -5.68 -7.10
N THR A 17 7.52 -5.50 -6.08
CA THR A 17 8.84 -6.09 -6.06
C THR A 17 9.05 -7.15 -4.99
N SER A 18 8.26 -7.12 -3.91
CA SER A 18 8.42 -8.09 -2.83
C SER A 18 7.32 -9.14 -2.91
N GLY A 19 7.51 -10.25 -2.22
CA GLY A 19 6.50 -11.27 -2.13
C GLY A 19 5.56 -11.09 -0.95
N LEU A 20 5.57 -9.94 -0.31
CA LEU A 20 4.74 -9.69 0.86
C LEU A 20 3.26 -9.63 0.50
N ASN A 21 2.42 -10.14 1.40
CA ASN A 21 0.98 -9.97 1.25
C ASN A 21 0.59 -8.57 1.71
N LEU A 22 -0.71 -8.24 1.59
CA LEU A 22 -1.17 -6.90 1.94
C LEU A 22 -0.89 -6.56 3.40
N GLU A 23 -1.05 -7.52 4.28
CA GLU A 23 -0.78 -7.29 5.70
C GLU A 23 0.69 -6.97 5.92
N GLY A 24 1.58 -7.70 5.27
CA GLY A 24 3.01 -7.45 5.39
C GLY A 24 3.39 -6.07 4.87
N VAL A 25 2.81 -5.66 3.74
CA VAL A 25 3.08 -4.34 3.19
C VAL A 25 2.56 -3.25 4.12
N ALA A 26 1.35 -3.43 4.65
CA ALA A 26 0.76 -2.45 5.57
C ALA A 26 1.67 -2.23 6.77
N LYS A 27 2.14 -3.30 7.37
CA LYS A 27 3.02 -3.20 8.53
C LYS A 27 4.37 -2.59 8.16
N ALA A 28 4.89 -2.92 7.00
CA ALA A 28 6.18 -2.40 6.56
C ALA A 28 6.15 -0.89 6.40
N VAL A 29 5.00 -0.33 6.02
CA VAL A 29 4.89 1.12 5.84
C VAL A 29 4.26 1.82 7.04
N GLY A 30 4.09 1.10 8.16
CA GLY A 30 3.71 1.72 9.41
C GLY A 30 2.22 1.78 9.72
N TYR A 31 1.40 1.01 9.03
CA TYR A 31 -0.03 0.95 9.34
C TYR A 31 -0.32 -0.22 10.27
N SER A 32 -1.25 -0.01 11.19
CA SER A 32 -1.59 -1.05 12.16
C SER A 32 -2.63 -2.02 11.63
N SER A 33 -3.35 -1.68 10.58
CA SER A 33 -4.33 -2.60 10.00
C SER A 33 -4.34 -2.47 8.49
N VAL A 34 -4.70 -3.57 7.82
CA VAL A 34 -4.82 -3.59 6.38
C VAL A 34 -5.96 -2.68 5.92
N SER A 35 -7.04 -2.61 6.70
CA SER A 35 -8.17 -1.76 6.34
C SER A 35 -7.77 -0.29 6.24
N GLN A 36 -7.00 0.18 7.21
CA GLN A 36 -6.53 1.57 7.19
C GLN A 36 -5.56 1.80 6.05
N PHE A 37 -4.66 0.85 5.85
CA PHE A 37 -3.72 0.94 4.75
C PHE A 37 -4.44 0.97 3.40
N ALA A 38 -5.39 0.07 3.21
CA ALA A 38 -6.12 -0.02 1.93
C ALA A 38 -6.89 1.27 1.64
N ALA A 39 -7.51 1.86 2.65
CA ALA A 39 -8.24 3.10 2.47
C ALA A 39 -7.30 4.23 2.04
N ALA A 40 -6.16 4.35 2.70
CA ALA A 40 -5.19 5.38 2.38
C ALA A 40 -4.61 5.16 0.98
N PHE A 41 -4.32 3.91 0.64
CA PHE A 41 -3.77 3.57 -0.68
C PHE A 41 -4.77 3.93 -1.78
N ARG A 42 -6.03 3.60 -1.56
CA ARG A 42 -7.07 3.89 -2.55
C ARG A 42 -7.21 5.39 -2.76
N GLN A 43 -7.11 6.18 -1.71
CA GLN A 43 -7.17 7.63 -1.85
C GLN A 43 -6.00 8.17 -2.65
N GLN A 44 -4.83 7.57 -2.50
CA GLN A 44 -3.65 8.04 -3.19
C GLN A 44 -3.60 7.60 -4.66
N TYR A 45 -4.00 6.37 -4.94
CA TYR A 45 -3.84 5.80 -6.27
C TYR A 45 -5.16 5.53 -7.00
N GLY A 46 -6.28 5.71 -6.34
CA GLY A 46 -7.58 5.52 -6.96
C GLY A 46 -8.07 4.08 -7.02
N VAL A 47 -7.24 3.12 -6.63
CA VAL A 47 -7.62 1.72 -6.58
C VAL A 47 -7.07 1.09 -5.31
N PRO A 48 -7.74 0.05 -4.78
CA PRO A 48 -7.23 -0.63 -3.60
C PRO A 48 -5.92 -1.37 -3.91
N PRO A 49 -5.08 -1.60 -2.89
CA PRO A 49 -3.78 -2.24 -3.13
C PRO A 49 -3.88 -3.64 -3.71
N GLY A 50 -4.90 -4.39 -3.37
CA GLY A 50 -5.10 -5.72 -3.94
C GLY A 50 -5.33 -5.66 -5.43
N GLN A 51 -6.11 -4.70 -5.88
CA GLN A 51 -6.39 -4.52 -7.30
C GLN A 51 -5.18 -3.93 -8.04
N TYR A 52 -4.47 -3.03 -7.39
CA TYR A 52 -3.25 -2.48 -7.95
C TYR A 52 -2.24 -3.58 -8.24
N ARG A 53 -2.11 -4.51 -7.31
CA ARG A 53 -1.18 -5.63 -7.46
C ARG A 53 -1.55 -6.52 -8.63
N LYS A 54 -2.86 -6.74 -8.85
CA LYS A 54 -3.32 -7.58 -9.94
C LYS A 54 -3.04 -6.97 -11.31
N ASN A 55 -2.93 -5.66 -11.37
CA ASN A 55 -2.74 -4.95 -12.63
C ASN A 55 -1.28 -4.86 -13.06
N VAL A 56 -0.39 -5.47 -12.31
CA VAL A 56 1.05 -5.40 -12.59
C VAL A 56 1.61 -6.62 -13.32
#